data_77aa0f9957d6756016327cfd9c624226
#
_entry.id   77aa0f9957d6756016327cfd9c624226
#
_cell.length_a   1.000
_cell.length_b   1.000
_cell.length_c   1.000
_cell.angle_alpha   90.00
_cell.angle_beta   90.00
_cell.angle_gamma   90.00
#
_symmetry.space_group_name_H-M   'P 1'
#
loop_
_entity.id
_entity.type
_entity.pdbx_description
1 polymer ?
#
loop_
_entity_poly.entity_id
_entity_poly.type
_entity_poly.pdbx_seq_one_letter_code
_entity_poly.pdbx_strand_id
1 'polypeptide(L)'
;RRGFGFFRGCIFYPSVLSISTIGLIWRWMYDPNMGLINGVLKTITDGAVMINWQEPPEMTIYYLIIAGSWAYSGLCMILFMSGIKAIPETTLEASMLDGASGWQRLIYVILPQMKNTINVVLIFTFINSFKVFDLIYTMTAGGPARMTNVMATWSYYTIFRYNEYGPGSAMCIILALILAVGSGVIGKLVGEEKN
;
A
#
# COMPACT_ATOMS: atom_id res chain seq x y z
N ARG A 1 2.60 24.90 15.97
CA ARG A 1 2.63 23.42 16.25
C ARG A 1 3.84 22.82 15.51
N ARG A 2 5.03 23.01 16.12
CA ARG A 2 6.34 22.75 15.47
C ARG A 2 6.69 21.27 15.18
N GLY A 3 5.97 20.27 15.74
CA GLY A 3 6.28 18.83 15.55
C GLY A 3 5.64 18.17 14.33
N PHE A 4 4.51 18.68 13.84
CA PHE A 4 3.74 18.02 12.76
C PHE A 4 4.49 17.91 11.43
N GLY A 5 5.37 18.88 11.10
CA GLY A 5 6.18 18.84 9.88
C GLY A 5 7.18 17.69 9.88
N PHE A 6 7.82 17.44 11.02
CA PHE A 6 8.78 16.37 11.19
C PHE A 6 8.12 14.99 11.03
N PHE A 7 7.02 14.75 11.74
CA PHE A 7 6.28 13.48 11.61
C PHE A 7 5.78 13.22 10.18
N ARG A 8 5.29 14.26 9.48
CA ARG A 8 4.92 14.17 8.07
C ARG A 8 6.10 13.77 7.20
N GLY A 9 7.27 14.37 7.43
CA GLY A 9 8.51 14.03 6.74
C GLY A 9 8.88 12.56 6.95
N CYS A 10 8.85 12.07 8.18
CA CYS A 10 9.16 10.67 8.51
C CYS A 10 8.20 9.67 7.83
N ILE A 11 6.90 9.97 7.80
CA ILE A 11 5.91 9.10 7.14
C ILE A 11 6.02 9.18 5.61
N PHE A 12 6.41 10.32 5.07
CA PHE A 12 6.56 10.50 3.62
C PHE A 12 7.87 9.93 3.08
N TYR A 13 8.93 9.89 3.89
CA TYR A 13 10.26 9.47 3.47
C TYR A 13 10.30 8.13 2.71
N PRO A 14 9.59 7.07 3.14
CA PRO A 14 9.55 5.82 2.39
C PRO A 14 9.08 5.96 0.94
N SER A 15 8.13 6.85 0.69
CA SER A 15 7.55 7.05 -0.66
C SER A 15 8.52 7.69 -1.67
N VAL A 16 9.65 8.21 -1.20
CA VAL A 16 10.71 8.79 -2.05
C VAL A 16 11.69 7.72 -2.53
N LEU A 17 11.79 6.61 -1.80
CA LEU A 17 12.67 5.51 -2.15
C LEU A 17 12.09 4.68 -3.31
N SER A 18 12.96 4.07 -4.13
CA SER A 18 12.48 3.10 -5.11
C SER A 18 11.90 1.87 -4.41
N ILE A 19 10.85 1.28 -4.97
CA ILE A 19 10.20 0.07 -4.42
C ILE A 19 11.19 -1.09 -4.30
N SER A 20 12.13 -1.22 -5.25
CA SER A 20 13.18 -2.23 -5.17
C SER A 20 14.12 -2.01 -3.99
N THR A 21 14.49 -0.75 -3.71
CA THR A 21 15.29 -0.41 -2.51
C THR A 21 14.54 -0.73 -1.23
N ILE A 22 13.26 -0.39 -1.16
CA ILE A 22 12.39 -0.75 -0.04
C ILE A 22 12.37 -2.27 0.15
N GLY A 23 12.22 -3.03 -0.95
CA GLY A 23 12.24 -4.49 -0.91
C GLY A 23 13.54 -5.06 -0.33
N LEU A 24 14.70 -4.49 -0.70
CA LEU A 24 15.99 -4.89 -0.14
C LEU A 24 16.11 -4.56 1.36
N ILE A 25 15.67 -3.36 1.78
CA ILE A 25 15.68 -2.95 3.19
C ILE A 25 14.82 -3.91 4.01
N TRP A 26 13.57 -4.16 3.59
CA TRP A 26 12.67 -5.04 4.32
C TRP A 26 13.13 -6.51 4.30
N ARG A 27 13.70 -6.98 3.20
CA ARG A 27 14.31 -8.31 3.12
C ARG A 27 15.41 -8.47 4.18
N TRP A 28 16.25 -7.45 4.35
CA TRP A 28 17.28 -7.45 5.40
C TRP A 28 16.66 -7.34 6.79
N MET A 29 15.67 -6.47 7.00
CA MET A 29 14.98 -6.33 8.29
C MET A 29 14.31 -7.63 8.75
N TYR A 30 13.79 -8.42 7.80
CA TYR A 30 13.16 -9.71 8.06
C TYR A 30 14.15 -10.91 8.07
N ASP A 31 15.45 -10.69 7.94
CA ASP A 31 16.41 -11.80 8.00
C ASP A 31 16.30 -12.51 9.36
N PRO A 32 16.14 -13.85 9.39
CA PRO A 32 15.94 -14.57 10.64
C PRO A 32 17.12 -14.45 11.62
N ASN A 33 18.34 -14.37 11.11
CA ASN A 33 19.57 -14.42 11.92
C ASN A 33 20.15 -13.04 12.22
N MET A 34 20.18 -12.16 11.22
CA MET A 34 20.86 -10.86 11.29
C MET A 34 19.89 -9.67 11.15
N GLY A 35 18.58 -9.94 10.98
CA GLY A 35 17.58 -8.90 10.75
C GLY A 35 17.31 -8.05 11.98
N LEU A 36 17.04 -6.77 11.71
CA LEU A 36 16.77 -5.78 12.77
C LEU A 36 15.58 -6.19 13.65
N ILE A 37 14.51 -6.74 13.07
CA ILE A 37 13.29 -7.08 13.81
C ILE A 37 13.55 -8.22 14.79
N ASN A 38 14.22 -9.29 14.34
CA ASN A 38 14.60 -10.39 15.23
C ASN A 38 15.68 -9.96 16.24
N GLY A 39 16.58 -9.04 15.88
CA GLY A 39 17.52 -8.45 16.82
C GLY A 39 16.84 -7.73 17.99
N VAL A 40 15.81 -6.92 17.69
CA VAL A 40 15.00 -6.25 18.72
C VAL A 40 14.20 -7.24 19.53
N LEU A 41 13.54 -8.24 18.90
CA LEU A 41 12.80 -9.29 19.59
C LEU A 41 13.70 -10.08 20.55
N LYS A 42 14.87 -10.46 20.11
CA LYS A 42 15.86 -11.16 20.92
C LYS A 42 16.26 -10.36 22.17
N THR A 43 16.43 -9.05 22.02
CA THR A 43 16.81 -8.17 23.14
C THR A 43 15.68 -8.02 24.16
N ILE A 44 14.43 -7.92 23.68
CA ILE A 44 13.24 -7.74 24.57
C ILE A 44 12.83 -9.03 25.24
N THR A 45 13.03 -10.18 24.59
CA THR A 45 12.58 -11.50 25.06
C THR A 45 13.71 -12.38 25.62
N ASP A 46 14.90 -11.83 25.84
CA ASP A 46 16.10 -12.60 26.25
C ASP A 46 16.39 -13.81 25.36
N GLY A 47 16.07 -13.67 24.07
CA GLY A 47 16.27 -14.72 23.07
C GLY A 47 15.17 -15.78 23.01
N ALA A 48 14.07 -15.64 23.77
CA ALA A 48 12.97 -16.61 23.81
C ALA A 48 12.15 -16.64 22.50
N VAL A 49 12.13 -15.53 21.74
CA VAL A 49 11.33 -15.40 20.51
C VAL A 49 12.25 -15.12 19.33
N MET A 50 12.26 -16.01 18.36
CA MET A 50 12.82 -15.81 17.03
C MET A 50 11.78 -16.19 15.99
N ILE A 51 11.56 -15.31 15.02
CA ILE A 51 10.53 -15.50 13.99
C ILE A 51 11.24 -15.72 12.65
N ASN A 52 10.93 -16.84 12.00
CA ASN A 52 11.24 -17.01 10.60
C ASN A 52 10.09 -16.44 9.75
N TRP A 53 10.33 -15.27 9.18
CA TRP A 53 9.31 -14.52 8.44
C TRP A 53 8.89 -15.16 7.11
N GLN A 54 9.59 -16.22 6.70
CA GLN A 54 9.25 -17.01 5.51
C GLN A 54 8.57 -18.35 5.85
N GLU A 55 8.31 -18.59 7.13
CA GLU A 55 7.64 -19.81 7.61
C GLU A 55 6.51 -19.46 8.59
N PRO A 56 5.32 -20.04 8.44
CA PRO A 56 4.93 -20.89 7.32
C PRO A 56 4.75 -20.07 6.01
N PRO A 57 4.90 -20.72 4.83
CA PRO A 57 4.88 -20.04 3.51
C PRO A 57 3.66 -19.13 3.29
N GLU A 58 2.50 -19.51 3.80
CA GLU A 58 1.24 -18.77 3.66
C GLU A 58 1.30 -17.39 4.34
N MET A 59 2.13 -17.24 5.36
CA MET A 59 2.25 -15.99 6.12
C MET A 59 3.17 -14.98 5.41
N THR A 60 4.01 -15.41 4.49
CA THR A 60 4.99 -14.55 3.82
C THR A 60 4.32 -13.38 3.06
N ILE A 61 3.12 -13.59 2.52
CA ILE A 61 2.38 -12.54 1.82
C ILE A 61 2.03 -11.36 2.74
N TYR A 62 1.74 -11.62 4.03
CA TYR A 62 1.42 -10.55 4.98
C TYR A 62 2.62 -9.65 5.28
N TYR A 63 3.83 -10.19 5.29
CA TYR A 63 5.05 -9.41 5.48
C TYR A 63 5.32 -8.50 4.28
N LEU A 64 5.01 -8.99 3.06
CA LEU A 64 5.04 -8.17 1.85
C LEU A 64 4.00 -7.04 1.90
N ILE A 65 2.79 -7.34 2.40
CA ILE A 65 1.73 -6.33 2.58
C ILE A 65 2.18 -5.24 3.56
N ILE A 66 2.83 -5.59 4.67
CA ILE A 66 3.35 -4.61 5.63
C ILE A 66 4.39 -3.70 4.96
N ALA A 67 5.36 -4.27 4.23
CA ALA A 67 6.38 -3.53 3.53
C ALA A 67 5.79 -2.60 2.46
N GLY A 68 4.83 -3.09 1.67
CA GLY A 68 4.12 -2.32 0.65
C GLY A 68 3.26 -1.21 1.25
N SER A 69 2.53 -1.49 2.32
CA SER A 69 1.71 -0.49 3.02
C SER A 69 2.57 0.64 3.58
N TRP A 70 3.73 0.32 4.13
CA TRP A 70 4.69 1.31 4.60
C TRP A 70 5.21 2.19 3.44
N ALA A 71 5.53 1.58 2.30
CA ALA A 71 6.02 2.27 1.12
C ALA A 71 5.01 3.32 0.58
N TYR A 72 3.73 2.96 0.52
CA TYR A 72 2.69 3.81 -0.07
C TYR A 72 1.99 4.74 0.94
N SER A 73 2.17 4.53 2.24
CA SER A 73 1.49 5.29 3.31
C SER A 73 1.71 6.79 3.21
N GLY A 74 2.93 7.23 2.89
CA GLY A 74 3.29 8.64 2.78
C GLY A 74 2.57 9.35 1.64
N LEU A 75 2.49 8.72 0.48
CA LEU A 75 1.79 9.29 -0.67
C LEU A 75 0.28 9.37 -0.42
N CYS A 76 -0.32 8.31 0.12
CA CYS A 76 -1.73 8.31 0.51
C CYS A 76 -2.02 9.42 1.54
N MET A 77 -1.14 9.60 2.53
CA MET A 77 -1.25 10.68 3.53
C MET A 77 -1.28 12.06 2.86
N ILE A 78 -0.40 12.33 1.89
CA ILE A 78 -0.37 13.62 1.19
C ILE A 78 -1.64 13.84 0.38
N LEU A 79 -2.13 12.82 -0.33
CA LEU A 79 -3.37 12.90 -1.08
C LEU A 79 -4.56 13.22 -0.17
N PHE A 80 -4.72 12.52 0.96
CA PHE A 80 -5.77 12.81 1.94
C PHE A 80 -5.63 14.20 2.55
N MET A 81 -4.42 14.62 2.89
CA MET A 81 -4.18 15.97 3.41
C MET A 81 -4.55 17.06 2.40
N SER A 82 -4.27 16.83 1.11
CA SER A 82 -4.67 17.74 0.04
C SER A 82 -6.20 17.83 -0.05
N GLY A 83 -6.89 16.68 0.01
CA GLY A 83 -8.35 16.62 0.01
C GLY A 83 -8.97 17.37 1.19
N ILE A 84 -8.43 17.19 2.41
CA ILE A 84 -8.92 17.92 3.59
C ILE A 84 -8.73 19.43 3.43
N LYS A 85 -7.58 19.87 2.90
CA LYS A 85 -7.30 21.30 2.68
C LYS A 85 -8.16 21.93 1.58
N ALA A 86 -8.74 21.14 0.68
CA ALA A 86 -9.63 21.63 -0.35
C ALA A 86 -11.06 21.95 0.19
N ILE A 87 -11.38 21.51 1.40
CA ILE A 87 -12.67 21.81 2.05
C ILE A 87 -12.65 23.28 2.50
N PRO A 88 -13.67 24.09 2.12
CA PRO A 88 -13.78 25.48 2.56
C PRO A 88 -13.83 25.59 4.08
N GLU A 89 -13.03 26.52 4.65
CA GLU A 89 -13.02 26.77 6.10
C GLU A 89 -14.41 27.16 6.61
N THR A 90 -15.18 27.92 5.83
CA THR A 90 -16.56 28.32 6.15
C THR A 90 -17.46 27.11 6.45
N THR A 91 -17.30 26.00 5.72
CA THR A 91 -18.07 24.77 5.97
C THR A 91 -17.66 24.12 7.30
N LEU A 92 -16.37 24.12 7.60
CA LEU A 92 -15.88 23.59 8.87
C LEU A 92 -16.32 24.44 10.07
N GLU A 93 -16.29 25.77 9.93
CA GLU A 93 -16.76 26.72 10.95
C GLU A 93 -18.27 26.60 11.18
N ALA A 94 -19.08 26.56 10.12
CA ALA A 94 -20.52 26.35 10.22
C ALA A 94 -20.85 25.08 11.02
N SER A 95 -20.17 23.97 10.72
CA SER A 95 -20.37 22.71 11.45
C SER A 95 -20.00 22.80 12.94
N MET A 96 -19.06 23.70 13.32
CA MET A 96 -18.73 23.95 14.72
C MET A 96 -19.80 24.80 15.40
N LEU A 97 -20.37 25.79 14.71
CA LEU A 97 -21.46 26.62 15.21
C LEU A 97 -22.73 25.80 15.43
N ASP A 98 -22.97 24.79 14.57
CA ASP A 98 -24.06 23.82 14.72
C ASP A 98 -23.85 22.82 15.88
N GLY A 99 -22.76 22.92 16.62
CA GLY A 99 -22.45 22.08 17.77
C GLY A 99 -21.99 20.66 17.40
N ALA A 100 -21.60 20.39 16.15
CA ALA A 100 -21.12 19.08 15.74
C ALA A 100 -19.83 18.70 16.46
N SER A 101 -19.81 17.54 17.12
CA SER A 101 -18.59 16.97 17.71
C SER A 101 -17.55 16.66 16.63
N GLY A 102 -16.28 16.53 17.03
CA GLY A 102 -15.20 16.20 16.07
C GLY A 102 -15.46 14.94 15.25
N TRP A 103 -16.09 13.93 15.86
CA TRP A 103 -16.46 12.68 15.18
C TRP A 103 -17.64 12.86 14.20
N GLN A 104 -18.65 13.62 14.61
CA GLN A 104 -19.78 13.96 13.73
C GLN A 104 -19.30 14.77 12.53
N ARG A 105 -18.43 15.76 12.76
CA ARG A 105 -17.83 16.55 11.68
C ARG A 105 -17.00 15.68 10.72
N LEU A 106 -16.23 14.71 11.23
CA LEU A 106 -15.50 13.79 10.38
C LEU A 106 -16.42 12.99 9.46
N ILE A 107 -17.48 12.36 10.02
CA ILE A 107 -18.34 11.45 9.26
C ILE A 107 -19.30 12.19 8.34
N TYR A 108 -19.93 13.27 8.82
CA TYR A 108 -21.02 13.92 8.08
C TYR A 108 -20.60 15.11 7.24
N VAL A 109 -19.40 15.68 7.48
CA VAL A 109 -18.92 16.87 6.75
C VAL A 109 -17.67 16.56 5.96
N ILE A 110 -16.61 16.05 6.61
CA ILE A 110 -15.31 15.89 5.99
C ILE A 110 -15.30 14.71 4.99
N LEU A 111 -15.70 13.51 5.41
CA LEU A 111 -15.67 12.32 4.56
C LEU A 111 -16.54 12.46 3.30
N PRO A 112 -17.77 12.99 3.35
CA PRO A 112 -18.55 13.21 2.15
C PRO A 112 -17.89 14.18 1.16
N GLN A 113 -17.29 15.26 1.64
CA GLN A 113 -16.61 16.23 0.77
C GLN A 113 -15.31 15.71 0.20
N MET A 114 -14.71 14.68 0.83
CA MET A 114 -13.51 14.02 0.35
C MET A 114 -13.76 12.87 -0.62
N LYS A 115 -15.00 12.60 -1.03
CA LYS A 115 -15.35 11.47 -1.92
C LYS A 115 -14.39 11.36 -3.14
N ASN A 116 -14.13 12.47 -3.83
CA ASN A 116 -13.23 12.49 -4.99
C ASN A 116 -11.80 12.10 -4.62
N THR A 117 -11.29 12.60 -3.50
CA THR A 117 -9.95 12.25 -3.01
C THR A 117 -9.88 10.76 -2.62
N ILE A 118 -10.91 10.27 -1.92
CA ILE A 118 -11.02 8.86 -1.54
C ILE A 118 -11.03 7.98 -2.79
N ASN A 119 -11.81 8.36 -3.81
CA ASN A 119 -11.86 7.65 -5.09
C ASN A 119 -10.48 7.55 -5.76
N VAL A 120 -9.77 8.68 -5.84
CA VAL A 120 -8.40 8.71 -6.41
C VAL A 120 -7.46 7.81 -5.62
N VAL A 121 -7.48 7.84 -4.28
CA VAL A 121 -6.63 6.99 -3.44
C VAL A 121 -7.00 5.51 -3.58
N LEU A 122 -8.28 5.18 -3.66
CA LEU A 122 -8.73 3.80 -3.87
C LEU A 122 -8.29 3.25 -5.22
N ILE A 123 -8.46 4.01 -6.30
CA ILE A 123 -7.99 3.61 -7.65
C ILE A 123 -6.47 3.46 -7.65
N PHE A 124 -5.76 4.42 -7.07
CA PHE A 124 -4.30 4.38 -6.98
C PHE A 124 -3.81 3.14 -6.23
N THR A 125 -4.35 2.85 -5.06
CA THR A 125 -3.95 1.69 -4.24
C THR A 125 -4.36 0.39 -4.90
N PHE A 126 -5.53 0.31 -5.52
CA PHE A 126 -5.99 -0.84 -6.29
C PHE A 126 -5.01 -1.18 -7.42
N ILE A 127 -4.69 -0.20 -8.28
CA ILE A 127 -3.78 -0.41 -9.40
C ILE A 127 -2.40 -0.87 -8.90
N ASN A 128 -1.84 -0.21 -7.88
CA ASN A 128 -0.51 -0.56 -7.37
C ASN A 128 -0.47 -1.91 -6.66
N SER A 129 -1.57 -2.33 -6.02
CA SER A 129 -1.65 -3.66 -5.39
C SER A 129 -1.64 -4.79 -6.40
N PHE A 130 -2.33 -4.65 -7.52
CA PHE A 130 -2.38 -5.69 -8.54
C PHE A 130 -1.16 -5.74 -9.46
N LYS A 131 -0.54 -4.58 -9.75
CA LYS A 131 0.65 -4.52 -10.60
C LYS A 131 1.96 -4.64 -9.82
N VAL A 132 1.92 -4.98 -8.52
CA VAL A 132 3.11 -5.12 -7.70
C VAL A 132 4.04 -6.19 -8.28
N PHE A 133 5.23 -5.78 -8.68
CA PHE A 133 6.27 -6.64 -9.23
C PHE A 133 7.56 -6.49 -8.44
N ASP A 134 8.10 -5.26 -8.41
CA ASP A 134 9.44 -4.97 -7.88
C ASP A 134 9.61 -5.41 -6.42
N LEU A 135 8.61 -5.17 -5.57
CA LEU A 135 8.65 -5.53 -4.15
C LEU A 135 8.73 -7.05 -3.97
N ILE A 136 7.85 -7.78 -4.66
CA ILE A 136 7.81 -9.25 -4.57
C ILE A 136 9.10 -9.85 -5.15
N TYR A 137 9.53 -9.35 -6.31
CA TYR A 137 10.73 -9.85 -6.96
C TYR A 137 11.99 -9.65 -6.10
N THR A 138 12.13 -8.49 -5.45
CA THR A 138 13.30 -8.18 -4.61
C THR A 138 13.27 -8.85 -3.25
N MET A 139 12.09 -9.00 -2.62
CA MET A 139 11.98 -9.59 -1.29
C MET A 139 11.99 -11.13 -1.31
N THR A 140 11.22 -11.74 -2.20
CA THR A 140 10.95 -13.18 -2.16
C THR A 140 11.17 -13.89 -3.49
N ALA A 141 11.28 -13.16 -4.61
CA ALA A 141 11.26 -13.72 -5.96
C ALA A 141 10.06 -14.66 -6.20
N GLY A 142 8.92 -14.40 -5.55
CA GLY A 142 7.71 -15.21 -5.61
C GLY A 142 7.65 -16.39 -4.64
N GLY A 143 8.74 -16.64 -3.88
CA GLY A 143 8.84 -17.72 -2.87
C GLY A 143 8.32 -17.33 -1.47
N PRO A 144 8.39 -18.24 -0.47
CA PRO A 144 8.64 -19.67 -0.63
C PRO A 144 7.48 -20.40 -1.35
N ALA A 145 7.75 -21.57 -1.92
CA ALA A 145 6.77 -22.44 -2.58
C ALA A 145 5.83 -21.74 -3.59
N ARG A 146 6.25 -20.63 -4.19
CA ARG A 146 5.47 -19.76 -5.09
C ARG A 146 4.26 -19.06 -4.44
N MET A 147 4.17 -19.06 -3.11
CA MET A 147 3.02 -18.53 -2.38
C MET A 147 2.89 -17.00 -2.43
N THR A 148 3.95 -16.30 -2.81
CA THR A 148 3.93 -14.85 -3.00
C THR A 148 3.89 -14.42 -4.46
N ASN A 149 3.73 -15.36 -5.40
CA ASN A 149 3.58 -15.02 -6.80
C ASN A 149 2.25 -14.33 -7.06
N VAL A 150 2.32 -13.21 -7.76
CA VAL A 150 1.18 -12.50 -8.32
C VAL A 150 1.22 -12.56 -9.85
N MET A 151 0.15 -12.15 -10.51
CA MET A 151 0.07 -12.23 -11.98
C MET A 151 1.22 -11.49 -12.68
N ALA A 152 1.68 -10.36 -12.12
CA ALA A 152 2.80 -9.58 -12.67
C ALA A 152 4.13 -10.36 -12.61
N THR A 153 4.47 -11.00 -11.49
CA THR A 153 5.69 -11.82 -11.36
C THR A 153 5.57 -13.11 -12.15
N TRP A 154 4.39 -13.72 -12.17
CA TRP A 154 4.16 -14.94 -12.92
C TRP A 154 4.30 -14.72 -14.43
N SER A 155 3.70 -13.66 -15.00
CA SER A 155 3.86 -13.32 -16.41
C SER A 155 5.31 -13.07 -16.79
N TYR A 156 6.07 -12.39 -15.92
CA TYR A 156 7.50 -12.17 -16.12
C TYR A 156 8.28 -13.49 -16.21
N TYR A 157 8.06 -14.43 -15.28
CA TYR A 157 8.73 -15.74 -15.32
C TYR A 157 8.32 -16.55 -16.53
N THR A 158 7.04 -16.52 -16.92
CA THR A 158 6.53 -17.22 -18.09
C THR A 158 7.19 -16.73 -19.38
N ILE A 159 7.32 -15.40 -19.52
CA ILE A 159 7.95 -14.80 -20.71
C ILE A 159 9.46 -15.02 -20.70
N PHE A 160 10.16 -14.61 -19.64
CA PHE A 160 11.61 -14.46 -19.66
C PHE A 160 12.38 -15.66 -19.12
N ARG A 161 11.76 -16.53 -18.33
CA ARG A 161 12.42 -17.70 -17.77
C ARG A 161 12.01 -18.98 -18.45
N TYR A 162 10.74 -19.09 -18.87
CA TYR A 162 10.21 -20.28 -19.54
C TYR A 162 10.14 -20.11 -21.05
N ASN A 163 10.38 -18.90 -21.59
CA ASN A 163 10.29 -18.54 -23.02
C ASN A 163 8.91 -18.80 -23.63
N GLU A 164 7.87 -18.78 -22.82
CA GLU A 164 6.48 -18.95 -23.22
C GLU A 164 5.82 -17.59 -23.45
N TYR A 165 6.09 -16.97 -24.62
CA TYR A 165 5.63 -15.61 -24.92
C TYR A 165 4.12 -15.48 -25.03
N GLY A 166 3.44 -16.47 -25.63
CA GLY A 166 1.98 -16.45 -25.79
C GLY A 166 1.24 -16.44 -24.47
N PRO A 167 1.42 -17.45 -23.59
CA PRO A 167 0.78 -17.48 -22.28
C PRO A 167 1.15 -16.28 -21.38
N GLY A 168 2.43 -15.88 -21.37
CA GLY A 168 2.86 -14.74 -20.57
C GLY A 168 2.24 -13.41 -21.02
N SER A 169 2.15 -13.17 -22.34
CA SER A 169 1.47 -11.99 -22.89
C SER A 169 -0.04 -12.00 -22.60
N ALA A 170 -0.68 -13.16 -22.66
CA ALA A 170 -2.08 -13.31 -22.29
C ALA A 170 -2.34 -12.92 -20.84
N MET A 171 -1.45 -13.32 -19.90
CA MET A 171 -1.53 -12.91 -18.49
C MET A 171 -1.42 -11.38 -18.34
N CYS A 172 -0.53 -10.72 -19.08
CA CYS A 172 -0.40 -9.27 -19.07
C CYS A 172 -1.69 -8.57 -19.55
N ILE A 173 -2.31 -9.09 -20.63
CA ILE A 173 -3.57 -8.55 -21.15
C ILE A 173 -4.70 -8.73 -20.13
N ILE A 174 -4.81 -9.92 -19.52
CA ILE A 174 -5.83 -10.20 -18.50
C ILE A 174 -5.62 -9.25 -17.30
N LEU A 175 -4.39 -9.06 -16.84
CA LEU A 175 -4.09 -8.11 -15.77
C LEU A 175 -4.52 -6.69 -16.13
N ALA A 176 -4.21 -6.24 -17.35
CA ALA A 176 -4.62 -4.91 -17.84
C ALA A 176 -6.15 -4.77 -17.87
N LEU A 177 -6.89 -5.79 -18.31
CA LEU A 177 -8.35 -5.79 -18.30
C LEU A 177 -8.92 -5.74 -16.86
N ILE A 178 -8.38 -6.53 -15.95
CA ILE A 178 -8.78 -6.49 -14.52
C ILE A 178 -8.57 -5.09 -13.95
N LEU A 179 -7.44 -4.46 -14.23
CA LEU A 179 -7.14 -3.11 -13.76
C LEU A 179 -8.08 -2.06 -14.38
N ALA A 180 -8.34 -2.14 -15.68
CA ALA A 180 -9.23 -1.22 -16.37
C ALA A 180 -10.68 -1.33 -15.85
N VAL A 181 -11.21 -2.55 -15.77
CA VAL A 181 -12.58 -2.80 -15.28
C VAL A 181 -12.69 -2.43 -13.80
N GLY A 182 -11.75 -2.90 -12.96
CA GLY A 182 -11.77 -2.65 -11.52
C GLY A 182 -11.67 -1.15 -11.18
N SER A 183 -10.77 -0.42 -11.84
CA SER A 183 -10.66 1.03 -11.64
C SER A 183 -11.93 1.77 -12.11
N GLY A 184 -12.53 1.33 -13.22
CA GLY A 184 -13.80 1.87 -13.71
C GLY A 184 -14.97 1.62 -12.75
N VAL A 185 -15.04 0.42 -12.16
CA VAL A 185 -16.06 0.08 -11.15
C VAL A 185 -15.87 0.93 -9.89
N ILE A 186 -14.64 1.03 -9.36
CA ILE A 186 -14.34 1.88 -8.20
C ILE A 186 -14.72 3.34 -8.50
N GLY A 187 -14.36 3.85 -9.68
CA GLY A 187 -14.67 5.20 -10.12
C GLY A 187 -16.17 5.48 -10.15
N LYS A 188 -16.99 4.52 -10.61
CA LYS A 188 -18.44 4.63 -10.60
C LYS A 188 -19.03 4.57 -9.19
N LEU A 189 -18.65 3.55 -8.38
CA LEU A 189 -19.23 3.35 -7.05
C LEU A 189 -18.98 4.52 -6.09
N VAL A 190 -17.82 5.18 -6.20
CA VAL A 190 -17.45 6.30 -5.31
C VAL A 190 -17.72 7.65 -5.96
N GLY A 191 -17.73 7.72 -7.31
CA GLY A 191 -17.92 8.96 -8.07
C GLY A 191 -19.38 9.30 -8.43
N GLU A 192 -20.31 8.34 -8.39
CA GLU A 192 -21.73 8.57 -8.70
C GLU A 192 -22.47 9.24 -7.54
N GLU A 193 -22.25 10.52 -7.40
CA GLU A 193 -23.24 11.51 -6.95
C GLU A 193 -22.99 12.81 -7.74
N LYS A 194 -23.21 12.73 -9.06
CA LYS A 194 -23.53 13.89 -9.88
C LYS A 194 -25.03 13.86 -10.12
N ASN A 195 -25.75 14.57 -9.29
CA ASN A 195 -26.91 15.43 -9.52
C ASN A 195 -27.68 15.62 -8.23
#